data_ceda914c458d0fe23bf0c93e1b749d68
#
_entry.id   ceda914c458d0fe23bf0c93e1b749d68
#
_cell.length_a   1.000
_cell.length_b   1.000
_cell.length_c   1.000
_cell.angle_alpha   90.00
_cell.angle_beta   90.00
_cell.angle_gamma   90.00
#
_symmetry.space_group_name_H-M   'P 1'
#
loop_
_entity.id
_entity.type
_entity.pdbx_description
1 polymer ?
#
loop_
_entity_poly.entity_id
_entity_poly.type
_entity_poly.pdbx_seq_one_letter_code
_entity_poly.pdbx_strand_id
1 'polypeptide(L)'
;MKKYKLVIILLFIALIIAIFSILTKEKETNLKKVTLAEVAHTIFYAPQYVALNNGYFEEEGLDIELVLTSGADAVMSAVLSGDVDIGFSGTEATIYVYNGGEKDYVKTFAGLTKRDGSFLVSRKKYDNFTLKDLKGKNVIGGRQGGMPEMTFEWALRENGIDPNKDLNIDTSIAFSAMQGAFIGGTGDFVTLFEPNALSVEQNGYGYVVAYIGELGGEVPYTAYNARKSYIENNKETIKSFTKAIDKGLKFVEDNTPEEIAKCIIDFFPDTAMNDLVKIVKRYKDGDAWRENITINEQEFKHIQDIMIASNELDKYVEYKDLIFSEYFKDYE
;
A
#
# COMPACT_ATOMS: atom_id res chain seq x y z
N MET A 1 -51.93 -49.96 -0.48
CA MET A 1 -51.80 -48.67 0.22
C MET A 1 -50.39 -48.33 0.74
N LYS A 2 -49.67 -49.26 1.42
CA LYS A 2 -48.28 -48.98 1.93
C LYS A 2 -47.25 -48.70 0.83
N LYS A 3 -47.30 -49.39 -0.32
CA LYS A 3 -46.34 -49.19 -1.44
C LYS A 3 -46.44 -47.78 -2.07
N TYR A 4 -47.65 -47.23 -2.23
CA TYR A 4 -47.83 -45.88 -2.80
C TYR A 4 -47.36 -44.78 -1.84
N LYS A 5 -47.52 -44.96 -0.49
CA LYS A 5 -46.98 -44.02 0.47
C LYS A 5 -45.44 -43.93 0.41
N LEU A 6 -44.76 -45.07 0.22
CA LEU A 6 -43.32 -45.08 0.13
C LEU A 6 -42.83 -44.38 -1.15
N VAL A 7 -43.50 -44.57 -2.29
CA VAL A 7 -43.18 -43.90 -3.56
C VAL A 7 -43.37 -42.37 -3.44
N ILE A 8 -44.46 -41.92 -2.79
CA ILE A 8 -44.71 -40.49 -2.59
C ILE A 8 -43.62 -39.83 -1.69
N ILE A 9 -43.19 -40.54 -0.62
CA ILE A 9 -42.11 -40.05 0.25
C ILE A 9 -40.79 -39.97 -0.53
N LEU A 10 -40.44 -40.94 -1.36
CA LEU A 10 -39.22 -40.90 -2.19
C LEU A 10 -39.24 -39.78 -3.23
N LEU A 11 -40.38 -39.50 -3.84
CA LEU A 11 -40.56 -38.38 -4.76
C LEU A 11 -40.42 -37.02 -4.06
N PHE A 12 -40.93 -36.92 -2.83
CA PHE A 12 -40.82 -35.70 -2.01
C PHE A 12 -39.37 -35.46 -1.59
N ILE A 13 -38.65 -36.48 -1.18
CA ILE A 13 -37.20 -36.40 -0.87
C ILE A 13 -36.39 -36.03 -2.12
N ALA A 14 -36.66 -36.60 -3.26
CA ALA A 14 -36.00 -36.28 -4.52
C ALA A 14 -36.27 -34.82 -4.93
N LEU A 15 -37.49 -34.33 -4.73
CA LEU A 15 -37.85 -32.93 -4.97
C LEU A 15 -37.11 -31.97 -4.03
N ILE A 16 -37.00 -32.30 -2.73
CA ILE A 16 -36.24 -31.52 -1.75
C ILE A 16 -34.76 -31.49 -2.13
N ILE A 17 -34.18 -32.62 -2.52
CA ILE A 17 -32.77 -32.70 -2.96
C ILE A 17 -32.56 -31.88 -4.24
N ALA A 18 -33.50 -31.94 -5.20
CA ALA A 18 -33.43 -31.13 -6.41
C ALA A 18 -33.55 -29.61 -6.11
N ILE A 19 -34.48 -29.22 -5.24
CA ILE A 19 -34.61 -27.82 -4.80
C ILE A 19 -33.36 -27.38 -4.04
N PHE A 20 -32.83 -28.21 -3.15
CA PHE A 20 -31.58 -27.93 -2.43
C PHE A 20 -30.39 -27.81 -3.39
N SER A 21 -30.29 -28.71 -4.39
CA SER A 21 -29.25 -28.63 -5.44
C SER A 21 -29.38 -27.39 -6.32
N ILE A 22 -30.60 -26.88 -6.55
CA ILE A 22 -30.83 -25.63 -7.29
C ILE A 22 -30.50 -24.42 -6.42
N LEU A 23 -30.80 -24.46 -5.13
CA LEU A 23 -30.51 -23.41 -4.18
C LEU A 23 -29.02 -23.35 -3.77
N THR A 24 -28.34 -24.51 -3.79
CA THR A 24 -26.90 -24.64 -3.53
C THR A 24 -26.05 -24.67 -4.80
N LYS A 25 -26.66 -24.52 -5.98
CA LYS A 25 -25.89 -24.19 -7.17
C LYS A 25 -25.30 -22.80 -6.90
N GLU A 26 -24.08 -22.80 -6.33
CA GLU A 26 -23.23 -21.62 -6.34
C GLU A 26 -23.33 -21.07 -7.74
N LYS A 27 -23.79 -19.84 -7.83
CA LYS A 27 -23.70 -19.09 -9.07
C LYS A 27 -22.22 -19.13 -9.38
N GLU A 28 -21.77 -19.91 -10.35
CA GLU A 28 -20.44 -19.73 -10.92
C GLU A 28 -20.38 -18.25 -11.31
N THR A 29 -19.98 -17.41 -10.37
CA THR A 29 -19.68 -16.01 -10.65
C THR A 29 -18.46 -16.09 -11.54
N ASN A 30 -18.68 -15.80 -12.82
CA ASN A 30 -17.60 -15.73 -13.81
C ASN A 30 -16.79 -14.48 -13.48
N LEU A 31 -16.01 -14.56 -12.36
CA LEU A 31 -15.20 -13.45 -11.87
C LEU A 31 -14.12 -13.13 -12.90
N LYS A 32 -13.93 -11.87 -13.17
CA LYS A 32 -12.84 -11.42 -14.04
C LYS A 32 -11.53 -11.49 -13.26
N LYS A 33 -10.60 -12.32 -13.74
CA LYS A 33 -9.25 -12.36 -13.18
C LYS A 33 -8.52 -11.06 -13.43
N VAL A 34 -7.85 -10.56 -12.40
CA VAL A 34 -7.01 -9.35 -12.42
C VAL A 34 -5.75 -9.64 -11.62
N THR A 35 -4.59 -9.52 -12.26
CA THR A 35 -3.29 -9.64 -11.60
C THR A 35 -2.88 -8.29 -11.01
N LEU A 36 -2.60 -8.28 -9.70
CA LEU A 36 -2.18 -7.11 -8.94
C LEU A 36 -0.77 -7.30 -8.40
N ALA A 37 0.21 -6.52 -8.88
CA ALA A 37 1.56 -6.53 -8.35
C ALA A 37 1.69 -5.54 -7.20
N GLU A 38 2.03 -6.01 -5.99
CA GLU A 38 2.34 -5.14 -4.85
C GLU A 38 3.86 -4.97 -4.65
N VAL A 39 4.27 -3.76 -4.29
CA VAL A 39 5.68 -3.36 -4.13
C VAL A 39 6.34 -3.97 -2.90
N ALA A 40 5.56 -4.29 -1.89
CA ALA A 40 5.98 -4.90 -0.63
C ALA A 40 4.78 -5.56 0.06
N HIS A 41 5.03 -6.60 0.84
CA HIS A 41 4.02 -7.21 1.70
C HIS A 41 4.13 -6.60 3.10
N THR A 42 3.22 -5.71 3.46
CA THR A 42 3.31 -4.93 4.70
C THR A 42 1.93 -4.56 5.26
N ILE A 43 1.82 -4.51 6.58
CA ILE A 43 0.62 -4.08 7.32
C ILE A 43 0.21 -2.64 6.95
N PHE A 44 1.12 -1.85 6.41
CA PHE A 44 0.85 -0.52 5.87
C PHE A 44 -0.25 -0.52 4.78
N TYR A 45 -0.48 -1.66 4.14
CA TYR A 45 -1.50 -1.85 3.11
C TYR A 45 -2.78 -2.52 3.65
N ALA A 46 -3.06 -2.41 4.95
CA ALA A 46 -4.22 -3.03 5.60
C ALA A 46 -5.55 -2.86 4.84
N PRO A 47 -5.91 -1.68 4.27
CA PRO A 47 -7.18 -1.56 3.53
C PRO A 47 -7.27 -2.49 2.32
N GLN A 48 -6.15 -2.78 1.62
CA GLN A 48 -6.10 -3.74 0.52
C GLN A 48 -6.39 -5.17 1.00
N TYR A 49 -5.75 -5.58 2.11
CA TYR A 49 -5.95 -6.92 2.67
C TYR A 49 -7.34 -7.09 3.27
N VAL A 50 -7.92 -6.02 3.82
CA VAL A 50 -9.33 -5.99 4.22
C VAL A 50 -10.25 -6.21 3.01
N ALA A 51 -9.99 -5.54 1.90
CA ALA A 51 -10.79 -5.70 0.68
C ALA A 51 -10.71 -7.13 0.12
N LEU A 52 -9.53 -7.75 0.17
CA LEU A 52 -9.32 -9.15 -0.21
C LEU A 52 -10.04 -10.10 0.75
N ASN A 53 -9.82 -9.97 2.06
CA ASN A 53 -10.37 -10.91 3.04
C ASN A 53 -11.89 -10.86 3.16
N ASN A 54 -12.49 -9.67 3.02
CA ASN A 54 -13.93 -9.49 3.13
C ASN A 54 -14.68 -9.78 1.82
N GLY A 55 -13.99 -10.19 0.75
CA GLY A 55 -14.61 -10.52 -0.53
C GLY A 55 -15.13 -9.30 -1.28
N TYR A 56 -14.62 -8.09 -1.01
CA TYR A 56 -15.11 -6.87 -1.67
C TYR A 56 -14.79 -6.85 -3.17
N PHE A 57 -13.71 -7.50 -3.59
CA PHE A 57 -13.40 -7.67 -5.01
C PHE A 57 -14.36 -8.64 -5.69
N GLU A 58 -14.67 -9.76 -5.05
CA GLU A 58 -15.62 -10.76 -5.56
C GLU A 58 -17.03 -10.18 -5.65
N GLU A 59 -17.45 -9.34 -4.71
CA GLU A 59 -18.72 -8.60 -4.76
C GLU A 59 -18.81 -7.70 -6.00
N GLU A 60 -17.68 -7.13 -6.43
CA GLU A 60 -17.58 -6.29 -7.62
C GLU A 60 -17.23 -7.10 -8.90
N GLY A 61 -17.25 -8.43 -8.82
CA GLY A 61 -17.05 -9.33 -9.96
C GLY A 61 -15.60 -9.58 -10.35
N LEU A 62 -14.66 -9.35 -9.44
CA LEU A 62 -13.22 -9.51 -9.66
C LEU A 62 -12.65 -10.67 -8.84
N ASP A 63 -11.69 -11.40 -9.44
CA ASP A 63 -10.83 -12.40 -8.79
C ASP A 63 -9.39 -11.88 -8.83
N ILE A 64 -8.84 -11.47 -7.69
CA ILE A 64 -7.54 -10.82 -7.60
C ILE A 64 -6.44 -11.84 -7.35
N GLU A 65 -5.50 -11.93 -8.28
CA GLU A 65 -4.25 -12.65 -8.11
C GLU A 65 -3.16 -11.67 -7.66
N LEU A 66 -2.80 -11.74 -6.36
CA LEU A 66 -1.79 -10.86 -5.77
C LEU A 66 -0.38 -11.40 -6.02
N VAL A 67 0.50 -10.57 -6.58
CA VAL A 67 1.89 -10.89 -6.90
C VAL A 67 2.82 -9.93 -6.14
N LEU A 68 3.69 -10.46 -5.31
CA LEU A 68 4.72 -9.66 -4.63
C LEU A 68 5.91 -9.41 -5.58
N THR A 69 6.32 -8.16 -5.67
CA THR A 69 7.50 -7.74 -6.45
C THR A 69 8.60 -7.14 -5.56
N SER A 70 9.77 -6.93 -6.15
CA SER A 70 10.95 -6.41 -5.42
C SER A 70 11.15 -4.92 -5.71
N GLY A 71 10.25 -4.07 -5.20
CA GLY A 71 10.34 -2.62 -5.35
C GLY A 71 9.55 -2.05 -6.53
N ALA A 72 9.40 -0.72 -6.57
CA ALA A 72 8.56 -0.01 -7.53
C ALA A 72 9.00 -0.21 -9.00
N ASP A 73 10.29 -0.35 -9.24
CA ASP A 73 10.83 -0.59 -10.59
C ASP A 73 10.35 -1.93 -11.16
N ALA A 74 10.30 -2.97 -10.31
CA ALA A 74 9.80 -4.28 -10.70
C ALA A 74 8.29 -4.26 -10.94
N VAL A 75 7.51 -3.51 -10.12
CA VAL A 75 6.08 -3.26 -10.38
C VAL A 75 5.90 -2.60 -11.74
N MET A 76 6.59 -1.49 -12.01
CA MET A 76 6.47 -0.77 -13.29
C MET A 76 6.87 -1.64 -14.48
N SER A 77 7.93 -2.42 -14.35
CA SER A 77 8.36 -3.35 -15.41
C SER A 77 7.29 -4.40 -15.72
N ALA A 78 6.67 -4.99 -14.69
CA ALA A 78 5.62 -5.99 -14.85
C ALA A 78 4.32 -5.39 -15.44
N VAL A 79 3.96 -4.16 -15.05
CA VAL A 79 2.82 -3.44 -15.64
C VAL A 79 3.07 -3.10 -17.11
N LEU A 80 4.25 -2.56 -17.44
CA LEU A 80 4.59 -2.15 -18.80
C LEU A 80 4.73 -3.34 -19.77
N SER A 81 5.28 -4.47 -19.31
CA SER A 81 5.35 -5.71 -20.11
C SER A 81 3.95 -6.33 -20.33
N GLY A 82 3.01 -6.07 -19.44
CA GLY A 82 1.69 -6.69 -19.42
C GLY A 82 1.64 -8.04 -18.71
N ASP A 83 2.67 -8.36 -17.93
CA ASP A 83 2.69 -9.56 -17.08
C ASP A 83 1.70 -9.41 -15.91
N VAL A 84 1.40 -8.18 -15.51
CA VAL A 84 0.33 -7.85 -14.57
C VAL A 84 -0.58 -6.75 -15.12
N ASP A 85 -1.82 -6.74 -14.67
CA ASP A 85 -2.85 -5.79 -15.08
C ASP A 85 -2.72 -4.46 -14.33
N ILE A 86 -2.55 -4.54 -13.01
CA ILE A 86 -2.52 -3.43 -12.08
C ILE A 86 -1.24 -3.50 -11.25
N GLY A 87 -0.57 -2.37 -11.09
CA GLY A 87 0.53 -2.17 -10.18
C GLY A 87 0.09 -1.42 -8.93
N PHE A 88 0.67 -1.75 -7.81
CA PHE A 88 0.50 -1.05 -6.54
C PHE A 88 1.87 -0.64 -6.01
N SER A 89 2.20 0.64 -6.12
CA SER A 89 3.53 1.19 -5.81
C SER A 89 3.44 2.69 -5.49
N GLY A 90 4.57 3.29 -5.17
CA GLY A 90 4.67 4.74 -5.05
C GLY A 90 4.32 5.46 -6.36
N THR A 91 3.66 6.61 -6.24
CA THR A 91 3.19 7.38 -7.40
C THR A 91 4.35 8.01 -8.17
N GLU A 92 5.52 8.21 -7.55
CA GLU A 92 6.74 8.68 -8.21
C GLU A 92 7.14 7.79 -9.39
N ALA A 93 6.89 6.48 -9.27
CA ALA A 93 7.25 5.53 -10.31
C ALA A 93 6.49 5.79 -11.63
N THR A 94 5.24 6.26 -11.57
CA THR A 94 4.49 6.65 -12.78
C THR A 94 5.07 7.91 -13.42
N ILE A 95 5.57 8.85 -12.60
CA ILE A 95 6.24 10.07 -13.08
C ILE A 95 7.54 9.71 -13.80
N TYR A 96 8.34 8.80 -13.24
CA TYR A 96 9.56 8.31 -13.90
C TYR A 96 9.28 7.66 -15.26
N VAL A 97 8.28 6.77 -15.32
CA VAL A 97 7.86 6.11 -16.58
C VAL A 97 7.43 7.12 -17.63
N TYR A 98 6.64 8.12 -17.24
CA TYR A 98 6.16 9.17 -18.14
C TYR A 98 7.30 10.01 -18.69
N ASN A 99 8.23 10.45 -17.82
CA ASN A 99 9.39 11.24 -18.22
C ASN A 99 10.40 10.43 -19.04
N GLY A 100 10.43 9.11 -18.89
CA GLY A 100 11.16 8.17 -19.73
C GLY A 100 10.67 8.10 -21.18
N GLY A 101 9.52 8.72 -21.47
CA GLY A 101 8.97 8.81 -22.84
C GLY A 101 8.21 7.57 -23.30
N GLU A 102 7.79 6.72 -22.36
CA GLU A 102 6.96 5.55 -22.66
C GLU A 102 5.63 5.99 -23.29
N LYS A 103 5.25 5.41 -24.41
CA LYS A 103 4.04 5.81 -25.16
C LYS A 103 2.76 5.30 -24.50
N ASP A 104 2.76 4.06 -24.06
CA ASP A 104 1.67 3.45 -23.27
C ASP A 104 2.02 3.52 -21.78
N TYR A 105 2.30 4.75 -21.34
CA TYR A 105 2.73 5.02 -19.98
C TYR A 105 1.67 4.63 -18.94
N VAL A 106 2.11 4.53 -17.71
CA VAL A 106 1.29 4.11 -16.58
C VAL A 106 0.59 5.32 -15.97
N LYS A 107 -0.71 5.20 -15.69
CA LYS A 107 -1.52 6.21 -14.98
C LYS A 107 -1.93 5.68 -13.62
N THR A 108 -1.96 6.57 -12.65
CA THR A 108 -2.52 6.31 -11.31
C THR A 108 -4.02 6.55 -11.33
N PHE A 109 -4.80 5.62 -10.78
CA PHE A 109 -6.27 5.70 -10.81
C PHE A 109 -6.95 5.58 -9.45
N ALA A 110 -6.22 5.21 -8.39
CA ALA A 110 -6.74 5.17 -7.02
C ALA A 110 -5.60 5.27 -6.01
N GLY A 111 -5.75 6.06 -4.95
CA GLY A 111 -4.82 6.13 -3.83
C GLY A 111 -5.23 5.17 -2.71
N LEU A 112 -4.26 4.68 -1.93
CA LEU A 112 -4.49 3.91 -0.71
C LEU A 112 -3.93 4.62 0.52
N THR A 113 -2.66 5.02 0.46
CA THR A 113 -1.98 5.70 1.57
C THR A 113 -1.72 7.15 1.21
N LYS A 114 -1.82 8.04 2.22
CA LYS A 114 -1.64 9.48 2.02
C LYS A 114 -0.40 10.05 2.70
N ARG A 115 0.42 9.19 3.35
CA ARG A 115 1.65 9.56 4.03
C ARG A 115 2.68 8.46 3.90
N ASP A 116 3.94 8.78 4.17
CA ASP A 116 5.00 7.78 4.30
C ASP A 116 4.69 6.81 5.45
N GLY A 117 4.93 5.52 5.24
CA GLY A 117 4.67 4.47 6.23
C GLY A 117 5.87 4.11 7.10
N SER A 118 7.01 4.80 6.96
CA SER A 118 8.22 4.47 7.69
C SER A 118 8.36 5.22 9.01
N PHE A 119 9.05 4.58 9.93
CA PHE A 119 9.43 5.10 11.23
C PHE A 119 10.94 5.26 11.31
N LEU A 120 11.39 6.36 11.91
CA LEU A 120 12.79 6.56 12.22
C LEU A 120 13.11 5.83 13.53
N VAL A 121 14.06 4.89 13.46
CA VAL A 121 14.51 4.07 14.59
C VAL A 121 15.93 4.46 14.96
N SER A 122 16.17 4.76 16.23
CA SER A 122 17.47 5.11 16.80
C SER A 122 18.06 3.95 17.60
N ARG A 123 19.41 3.80 17.60
CA ARG A 123 20.10 2.89 18.53
C ARG A 123 20.04 3.32 19.97
N LYS A 124 19.89 4.62 20.21
CA LYS A 124 19.89 5.23 21.53
C LYS A 124 18.49 5.72 21.86
N LYS A 125 18.15 5.64 23.13
CA LYS A 125 16.94 6.26 23.65
C LYS A 125 17.10 7.78 23.67
N TYR A 126 16.04 8.48 23.24
CA TYR A 126 15.91 9.92 23.36
C TYR A 126 14.68 10.24 24.22
N ASP A 127 14.82 11.14 25.18
CA ASP A 127 13.68 11.60 25.99
C ASP A 127 12.86 12.64 25.22
N ASN A 128 13.53 13.45 24.39
CA ASN A 128 12.89 14.46 23.52
C ASN A 128 13.69 14.49 22.20
N PHE A 129 13.37 13.58 21.27
CA PHE A 129 14.00 13.55 19.97
C PHE A 129 13.56 14.73 19.09
N THR A 130 14.49 15.30 18.37
CA THR A 130 14.27 16.27 17.30
C THR A 130 15.11 15.90 16.08
N LEU A 131 14.71 16.30 14.88
CA LEU A 131 15.51 16.04 13.67
C LEU A 131 16.93 16.63 13.74
N LYS A 132 17.17 17.64 14.57
CA LYS A 132 18.51 18.21 14.79
C LYS A 132 19.50 17.22 15.43
N ASP A 133 18.98 16.18 16.11
CA ASP A 133 19.80 15.12 16.71
C ASP A 133 20.45 14.22 15.66
N LEU A 134 20.00 14.31 14.41
CA LEU A 134 20.58 13.61 13.27
C LEU A 134 21.87 14.24 12.73
N LYS A 135 22.21 15.46 13.12
CA LYS A 135 23.41 16.13 12.63
C LYS A 135 24.68 15.34 13.01
N GLY A 136 25.50 15.04 11.99
CA GLY A 136 26.70 14.23 12.11
C GLY A 136 26.46 12.73 12.30
N LYS A 137 25.24 12.22 12.08
CA LYS A 137 24.87 10.81 12.23
C LYS A 137 24.86 10.07 10.90
N ASN A 138 24.95 8.75 11.00
CA ASN A 138 24.77 7.82 9.88
C ASN A 138 23.36 7.25 9.95
N VAL A 139 22.59 7.45 8.88
CA VAL A 139 21.20 6.98 8.75
C VAL A 139 21.11 6.02 7.57
N ILE A 140 20.55 4.82 7.79
CA ILE A 140 20.14 3.95 6.68
C ILE A 140 18.81 4.48 6.17
N GLY A 141 18.80 5.11 4.97
CA GLY A 141 17.68 5.90 4.46
C GLY A 141 16.80 5.20 3.43
N GLY A 142 17.22 4.03 2.95
CA GLY A 142 16.53 3.34 1.86
C GLY A 142 17.13 3.65 0.48
N ARG A 143 16.46 3.20 -0.59
CA ARG A 143 16.97 3.34 -1.97
C ARG A 143 16.86 4.80 -2.44
N GLN A 144 17.92 5.33 -3.03
CA GLN A 144 17.92 6.65 -3.65
C GLN A 144 16.80 6.78 -4.71
N GLY A 145 16.12 7.91 -4.71
CA GLY A 145 15.01 8.21 -5.61
C GLY A 145 13.74 7.40 -5.34
N GLY A 146 13.67 6.66 -4.23
CA GLY A 146 12.46 6.03 -3.73
C GLY A 146 11.71 6.96 -2.77
N MET A 147 10.38 6.85 -2.71
CA MET A 147 9.57 7.71 -1.84
C MET A 147 10.02 7.74 -0.37
N PRO A 148 10.38 6.61 0.27
CA PRO A 148 10.84 6.66 1.67
C PRO A 148 12.05 7.56 1.89
N GLU A 149 13.04 7.46 1.01
CA GLU A 149 14.26 8.25 1.10
C GLU A 149 14.00 9.73 0.79
N MET A 150 13.31 10.02 -0.32
CA MET A 150 12.98 11.39 -0.72
C MET A 150 12.09 12.11 0.31
N THR A 151 11.13 11.41 0.91
CA THR A 151 10.27 11.97 1.97
C THR A 151 11.07 12.28 3.23
N PHE A 152 12.00 11.40 3.60
CA PHE A 152 12.90 11.64 4.73
C PHE A 152 13.80 12.86 4.49
N GLU A 153 14.41 12.97 3.30
CA GLU A 153 15.19 14.14 2.93
C GLU A 153 14.36 15.44 2.91
N TRP A 154 13.13 15.37 2.40
CA TRP A 154 12.19 16.49 2.45
C TRP A 154 11.94 16.94 3.89
N ALA A 155 11.62 16.01 4.79
CA ALA A 155 11.42 16.30 6.20
C ALA A 155 12.63 16.99 6.86
N LEU A 156 13.86 16.58 6.49
CA LEU A 156 15.09 17.21 6.94
C LEU A 156 15.19 18.66 6.45
N ARG A 157 14.97 18.88 5.15
CA ARG A 157 15.05 20.23 4.53
C ARG A 157 14.04 21.20 5.13
N GLU A 158 12.79 20.76 5.34
CA GLU A 158 11.74 21.56 5.98
C GLU A 158 12.09 21.95 7.43
N ASN A 159 12.96 21.19 8.10
CA ASN A 159 13.45 21.47 9.44
C ASN A 159 14.84 22.16 9.46
N GLY A 160 15.30 22.67 8.31
CA GLY A 160 16.55 23.43 8.20
C GLY A 160 17.81 22.55 8.32
N ILE A 161 17.72 21.28 7.92
CA ILE A 161 18.83 20.32 7.91
C ILE A 161 19.12 19.98 6.45
N ASP A 162 20.37 20.16 6.04
CA ASP A 162 20.83 19.79 4.69
C ASP A 162 21.18 18.29 4.67
N PRO A 163 20.40 17.43 3.98
CA PRO A 163 20.64 15.99 3.98
C PRO A 163 22.01 15.60 3.39
N ASN A 164 22.57 16.45 2.55
CA ASN A 164 23.85 16.17 1.89
C ASN A 164 25.07 16.67 2.70
N LYS A 165 24.87 17.49 3.75
CA LYS A 165 25.98 18.10 4.50
C LYS A 165 25.91 17.82 6.00
N ASP A 166 24.69 17.81 6.57
CA ASP A 166 24.51 17.75 8.01
C ASP A 166 24.56 16.32 8.57
N LEU A 167 24.34 15.30 7.74
CA LEU A 167 24.36 13.88 8.13
C LEU A 167 24.80 13.02 6.94
N ASN A 168 25.02 11.74 7.19
CA ASN A 168 25.31 10.75 6.14
C ASN A 168 24.10 9.81 5.97
N ILE A 169 23.43 9.84 4.82
CA ILE A 169 22.33 8.94 4.48
C ILE A 169 22.89 7.84 3.57
N ASP A 170 22.88 6.60 4.07
CA ASP A 170 23.28 5.43 3.30
C ASP A 170 22.08 4.90 2.51
N THR A 171 22.14 5.05 1.19
CA THR A 171 21.13 4.60 0.24
C THR A 171 21.51 3.32 -0.49
N SER A 172 22.65 2.71 -0.15
CA SER A 172 23.19 1.53 -0.83
C SER A 172 22.58 0.20 -0.33
N ILE A 173 21.93 0.21 0.85
CA ILE A 173 21.39 -0.99 1.48
C ILE A 173 19.99 -1.28 0.94
N ALA A 174 19.80 -2.47 0.38
CA ALA A 174 18.51 -2.91 -0.12
C ALA A 174 17.43 -2.89 0.98
N PHE A 175 16.22 -2.51 0.63
CA PHE A 175 15.08 -2.37 1.56
C PHE A 175 14.90 -3.59 2.48
N SER A 176 14.95 -4.80 1.92
CA SER A 176 14.85 -6.06 2.68
C SER A 176 16.01 -6.34 3.64
N ALA A 177 17.16 -5.67 3.48
CA ALA A 177 18.35 -5.86 4.28
C ALA A 177 18.55 -4.79 5.38
N MET A 178 17.77 -3.68 5.34
CA MET A 178 17.95 -2.53 6.23
C MET A 178 17.86 -2.89 7.72
N GLN A 179 16.84 -3.68 8.11
CA GLN A 179 16.66 -4.15 9.48
C GLN A 179 17.87 -4.95 9.95
N GLY A 180 18.31 -5.92 9.15
CA GLY A 180 19.45 -6.78 9.46
C GLY A 180 20.76 -5.99 9.58
N ALA A 181 21.01 -5.04 8.68
CA ALA A 181 22.15 -4.15 8.69
C ALA A 181 22.16 -3.29 9.97
N PHE A 182 21.02 -2.73 10.35
CA PHE A 182 20.88 -1.96 11.56
C PHE A 182 21.14 -2.84 12.81
N ILE A 183 20.52 -4.01 12.94
CA ILE A 183 20.77 -4.96 14.04
C ILE A 183 22.26 -5.35 14.08
N GLY A 184 22.89 -5.56 12.93
CA GLY A 184 24.31 -5.89 12.79
C GLY A 184 25.29 -4.77 13.14
N GLY A 185 24.79 -3.55 13.44
CA GLY A 185 25.65 -2.44 13.91
C GLY A 185 25.85 -1.31 12.89
N THR A 186 25.28 -1.40 11.69
CA THR A 186 25.37 -0.32 10.68
C THR A 186 24.41 0.82 11.02
N GLY A 187 24.85 2.06 10.84
CA GLY A 187 24.07 3.29 11.07
C GLY A 187 23.79 3.60 12.54
N ASP A 188 23.58 4.84 12.86
CA ASP A 188 23.07 5.32 14.16
C ASP A 188 21.54 5.28 14.19
N PHE A 189 20.94 5.47 13.01
CA PHE A 189 19.50 5.46 12.76
C PHE A 189 19.18 4.65 11.51
N VAL A 190 17.92 4.26 11.39
CA VAL A 190 17.37 3.60 10.19
C VAL A 190 15.92 4.00 10.02
N THR A 191 15.46 4.12 8.77
CA THR A 191 14.04 4.22 8.44
C THR A 191 13.48 2.82 8.18
N LEU A 192 12.45 2.40 8.92
CA LEU A 192 11.86 1.07 8.80
C LEU A 192 10.34 1.17 8.74
N PHE A 193 9.74 0.35 7.88
CA PHE A 193 8.30 0.08 7.93
C PHE A 193 7.98 -0.96 9.01
N GLU A 194 6.72 -1.04 9.40
CA GLU A 194 6.22 -2.14 10.21
C GLU A 194 6.05 -3.43 9.38
N PRO A 195 6.28 -4.60 9.94
CA PRO A 195 6.52 -4.91 11.37
C PRO A 195 7.99 -4.75 11.83
N ASN A 196 8.90 -4.36 10.94
CA ASN A 196 10.33 -4.33 11.23
C ASN A 196 10.71 -3.30 12.31
N ALA A 197 10.07 -2.12 12.32
CA ALA A 197 10.30 -1.10 13.33
C ALA A 197 9.94 -1.61 14.74
N LEU A 198 8.76 -2.21 14.90
CA LEU A 198 8.30 -2.80 16.16
C LEU A 198 9.21 -3.96 16.59
N SER A 199 9.64 -4.82 15.65
CA SER A 199 10.53 -5.94 15.93
C SER A 199 11.88 -5.47 16.48
N VAL A 200 12.49 -4.43 15.90
CA VAL A 200 13.75 -3.84 16.40
C VAL A 200 13.56 -3.28 17.80
N GLU A 201 12.45 -2.61 18.08
CA GLU A 201 12.13 -2.02 19.39
C GLU A 201 11.90 -3.11 20.45
N GLN A 202 11.08 -4.12 20.17
CA GLN A 202 10.76 -5.21 21.11
C GLN A 202 11.97 -6.06 21.47
N ASN A 203 12.89 -6.26 20.54
CA ASN A 203 14.11 -7.03 20.77
C ASN A 203 15.23 -6.17 21.37
N GLY A 204 14.99 -4.91 21.69
CA GLY A 204 15.94 -4.03 22.37
C GLY A 204 17.11 -3.56 21.49
N TYR A 205 17.00 -3.67 20.17
CA TYR A 205 18.03 -3.22 19.23
C TYR A 205 17.94 -1.72 18.91
N GLY A 206 16.79 -1.08 19.19
CA GLY A 206 16.59 0.34 18.94
C GLY A 206 15.28 0.86 19.52
N TYR A 207 14.99 2.13 19.23
CA TYR A 207 13.82 2.87 19.71
C TYR A 207 13.19 3.63 18.56
N VAL A 208 11.90 3.49 18.36
CA VAL A 208 11.16 4.35 17.42
C VAL A 208 11.12 5.76 18.00
N VAL A 209 11.62 6.74 17.26
CA VAL A 209 11.77 8.13 17.70
C VAL A 209 10.93 9.13 16.90
N ALA A 210 10.51 8.78 15.67
CA ALA A 210 9.65 9.62 14.86
C ALA A 210 8.86 8.78 13.83
N TYR A 211 7.72 9.31 13.39
CA TYR A 211 6.96 8.82 12.24
C TYR A 211 7.24 9.73 11.04
N ILE A 212 7.84 9.19 9.97
CA ILE A 212 8.25 9.98 8.80
C ILE A 212 7.03 10.52 8.06
N GLY A 213 5.93 9.79 8.05
CA GLY A 213 4.69 10.22 7.39
C GLY A 213 4.11 11.52 7.94
N GLU A 214 4.24 11.77 9.24
CA GLU A 214 3.84 13.05 9.84
C GLU A 214 4.75 14.20 9.39
N LEU A 215 6.05 13.92 9.28
CA LEU A 215 7.07 14.91 8.92
C LEU A 215 7.07 15.24 7.42
N GLY A 216 6.73 14.27 6.56
CA GLY A 216 6.72 14.42 5.10
C GLY A 216 5.46 15.06 4.54
N GLY A 217 4.36 15.09 5.31
CA GLY A 217 3.07 15.62 4.87
C GLY A 217 2.27 14.66 3.98
N GLU A 218 1.18 15.18 3.42
CA GLU A 218 0.27 14.39 2.57
C GLU A 218 0.72 14.36 1.11
N VAL A 219 0.77 13.16 0.58
CA VAL A 219 1.09 12.85 -0.82
C VAL A 219 0.29 11.61 -1.27
N PRO A 220 0.08 11.35 -2.56
CA PRO A 220 -0.40 10.06 -3.02
C PRO A 220 0.74 9.03 -2.89
N TYR A 221 1.00 8.55 -1.63
CA TYR A 221 2.23 7.83 -1.32
C TYR A 221 2.28 6.46 -1.98
N THR A 222 1.29 5.58 -1.71
CA THR A 222 1.13 4.33 -2.45
C THR A 222 -0.24 4.30 -3.12
N ALA A 223 -0.25 4.00 -4.40
CA ALA A 223 -1.42 4.10 -5.25
C ALA A 223 -1.48 2.98 -6.29
N TYR A 224 -2.67 2.74 -6.82
CA TYR A 224 -2.93 1.76 -7.87
C TYR A 224 -2.75 2.39 -9.25
N ASN A 225 -2.03 1.66 -10.08
CA ASN A 225 -1.58 2.11 -11.37
C ASN A 225 -1.87 1.07 -12.46
N ALA A 226 -2.11 1.51 -13.67
CA ALA A 226 -2.21 0.62 -14.83
C ALA A 226 -1.78 1.36 -16.11
N ARG A 227 -1.41 0.60 -17.14
CA ARG A 227 -1.14 1.20 -18.45
C ARG A 227 -2.34 2.00 -18.92
N LYS A 228 -2.08 3.11 -19.59
CA LYS A 228 -3.12 3.96 -20.20
C LYS A 228 -4.07 3.14 -21.06
N SER A 229 -3.53 2.28 -21.94
CA SER A 229 -4.32 1.40 -22.80
C SER A 229 -5.17 0.39 -22.02
N TYR A 230 -4.66 -0.14 -20.89
CA TYR A 230 -5.42 -1.05 -20.05
C TYR A 230 -6.63 -0.35 -19.43
N ILE A 231 -6.44 0.85 -18.86
CA ILE A 231 -7.53 1.67 -18.29
C ILE A 231 -8.59 1.96 -19.34
N GLU A 232 -8.20 2.42 -20.54
CA GLU A 232 -9.10 2.75 -21.62
C GLU A 232 -9.95 1.55 -22.09
N ASN A 233 -9.34 0.35 -22.14
CA ASN A 233 -10.01 -0.87 -22.61
C ASN A 233 -10.75 -1.64 -21.50
N ASN A 234 -10.53 -1.33 -20.21
CA ASN A 234 -11.08 -2.07 -19.07
C ASN A 234 -11.75 -1.16 -18.04
N LYS A 235 -12.46 -0.11 -18.48
CA LYS A 235 -13.08 0.89 -17.61
C LYS A 235 -13.95 0.30 -16.49
N GLU A 236 -14.78 -0.69 -16.81
CA GLU A 236 -15.63 -1.36 -15.81
C GLU A 236 -14.79 -2.10 -14.76
N THR A 237 -13.68 -2.74 -15.16
CA THR A 237 -12.77 -3.39 -14.24
C THR A 237 -12.11 -2.40 -13.28
N ILE A 238 -11.64 -1.26 -13.80
CA ILE A 238 -11.07 -0.17 -12.99
C ILE A 238 -12.12 0.37 -12.01
N LYS A 239 -13.34 0.58 -12.47
CA LYS A 239 -14.45 1.04 -11.61
C LYS A 239 -14.80 0.03 -10.51
N SER A 240 -14.90 -1.25 -10.84
CA SER A 240 -15.11 -2.33 -9.87
C SER A 240 -13.98 -2.40 -8.85
N PHE A 241 -12.72 -2.32 -9.33
CA PHE A 241 -11.54 -2.33 -8.48
C PHE A 241 -11.53 -1.16 -7.49
N THR A 242 -11.80 0.07 -7.96
CA THR A 242 -11.84 1.26 -7.09
C THR A 242 -12.91 1.16 -6.02
N LYS A 243 -14.09 0.61 -6.33
CA LYS A 243 -15.15 0.38 -5.35
C LYS A 243 -14.74 -0.62 -4.26
N ALA A 244 -14.07 -1.70 -4.63
CA ALA A 244 -13.60 -2.69 -3.67
C ALA A 244 -12.56 -2.09 -2.70
N ILE A 245 -11.62 -1.31 -3.23
CA ILE A 245 -10.61 -0.60 -2.40
C ILE A 245 -11.27 0.45 -1.51
N ASP A 246 -12.23 1.23 -2.01
CA ASP A 246 -12.96 2.22 -1.20
C ASP A 246 -13.69 1.56 -0.02
N LYS A 247 -14.31 0.39 -0.22
CA LYS A 247 -14.91 -0.41 0.87
C LYS A 247 -13.85 -0.82 1.90
N GLY A 248 -12.64 -1.18 1.45
CA GLY A 248 -11.52 -1.52 2.33
C GLY A 248 -11.03 -0.32 3.16
N LEU A 249 -10.95 0.87 2.55
CA LEU A 249 -10.61 2.12 3.24
C LEU A 249 -11.67 2.49 4.29
N LYS A 250 -12.94 2.44 3.92
CA LYS A 250 -14.05 2.70 4.85
C LYS A 250 -14.09 1.72 6.02
N PHE A 251 -13.83 0.43 5.75
CA PHE A 251 -13.73 -0.54 6.83
C PHE A 251 -12.63 -0.16 7.84
N VAL A 252 -11.46 0.25 7.36
CA VAL A 252 -10.36 0.66 8.25
C VAL A 252 -10.68 1.96 8.98
N GLU A 253 -11.39 2.90 8.37
CA GLU A 253 -11.85 4.12 9.02
C GLU A 253 -12.83 3.82 10.16
N ASP A 254 -13.83 2.99 9.90
CA ASP A 254 -14.97 2.75 10.80
C ASP A 254 -14.68 1.76 11.94
N ASN A 255 -13.63 0.94 11.84
CA ASN A 255 -13.36 -0.14 12.76
C ASN A 255 -12.16 0.12 13.69
N THR A 256 -12.14 -0.60 14.82
CA THR A 256 -11.05 -0.55 15.80
C THR A 256 -9.78 -1.24 15.26
N PRO A 257 -8.60 -0.92 15.80
CA PRO A 257 -7.37 -1.65 15.45
C PRO A 257 -7.47 -3.16 15.67
N GLU A 258 -8.22 -3.60 16.67
CA GLU A 258 -8.45 -5.02 16.97
C GLU A 258 -9.28 -5.72 15.89
N GLU A 259 -10.33 -5.05 15.40
CA GLU A 259 -11.18 -5.57 14.32
C GLU A 259 -10.42 -5.63 12.99
N ILE A 260 -9.67 -4.59 12.68
CA ILE A 260 -8.81 -4.54 11.48
C ILE A 260 -7.75 -5.65 11.55
N ALA A 261 -7.02 -5.76 12.68
CA ALA A 261 -6.00 -6.78 12.86
C ALA A 261 -6.57 -8.20 12.72
N LYS A 262 -7.75 -8.45 13.31
CA LYS A 262 -8.44 -9.73 13.18
C LYS A 262 -8.81 -10.05 11.72
N CYS A 263 -9.19 -9.03 10.95
CA CYS A 263 -9.53 -9.19 9.54
C CYS A 263 -8.32 -9.57 8.69
N ILE A 264 -7.12 -9.02 8.96
CA ILE A 264 -5.95 -9.19 8.10
C ILE A 264 -4.92 -10.21 8.63
N ILE A 265 -5.15 -10.86 9.77
CA ILE A 265 -4.16 -11.75 10.44
C ILE A 265 -3.65 -12.88 9.52
N ASP A 266 -4.51 -13.43 8.67
CA ASP A 266 -4.15 -14.54 7.78
C ASP A 266 -3.12 -14.15 6.71
N PHE A 267 -2.99 -12.85 6.41
CA PHE A 267 -1.94 -12.33 5.54
C PHE A 267 -0.59 -12.17 6.27
N PHE A 268 -0.57 -12.17 7.61
CA PHE A 268 0.62 -11.93 8.43
C PHE A 268 0.83 -13.03 9.47
N PRO A 269 0.98 -14.31 9.06
CA PRO A 269 1.02 -15.46 9.96
C PRO A 269 2.19 -15.43 10.96
N ASP A 270 3.28 -14.72 10.61
CA ASP A 270 4.47 -14.58 11.47
C ASP A 270 4.35 -13.42 12.48
N THR A 271 3.25 -12.66 12.46
CA THR A 271 3.02 -11.53 13.37
C THR A 271 2.00 -11.91 14.45
N ALA A 272 2.38 -11.83 15.72
CA ALA A 272 1.46 -12.08 16.81
C ALA A 272 0.29 -11.06 16.80
N MET A 273 -0.94 -11.53 17.13
CA MET A 273 -2.14 -10.67 17.12
C MET A 273 -1.95 -9.35 17.89
N ASN A 274 -1.36 -9.41 19.08
CA ASN A 274 -1.14 -8.20 19.89
C ASN A 274 -0.19 -7.20 19.22
N ASP A 275 0.78 -7.69 18.43
CA ASP A 275 1.70 -6.83 17.70
C ASP A 275 1.05 -6.27 16.45
N LEU A 276 0.25 -7.08 15.76
CA LEU A 276 -0.56 -6.62 14.64
C LEU A 276 -1.52 -5.48 15.04
N VAL A 277 -2.20 -5.62 16.19
CA VAL A 277 -3.05 -4.55 16.76
C VAL A 277 -2.25 -3.27 17.03
N LYS A 278 -1.06 -3.37 17.63
CA LYS A 278 -0.18 -2.21 17.88
C LYS A 278 0.23 -1.52 16.59
N ILE A 279 0.59 -2.28 15.56
CA ILE A 279 1.01 -1.77 14.27
C ILE A 279 -0.14 -1.07 13.55
N VAL A 280 -1.31 -1.72 13.48
CA VAL A 280 -2.53 -1.11 12.91
C VAL A 280 -2.87 0.19 13.63
N LYS A 281 -2.77 0.18 14.98
CA LYS A 281 -3.00 1.39 15.78
C LYS A 281 -2.00 2.50 15.44
N ARG A 282 -0.70 2.19 15.29
CA ARG A 282 0.33 3.18 14.91
C ARG A 282 0.00 3.85 13.57
N TYR A 283 -0.38 3.07 12.56
CA TYR A 283 -0.75 3.61 11.25
C TYR A 283 -2.06 4.41 11.30
N LYS A 284 -3.05 3.95 12.06
CA LYS A 284 -4.31 4.67 12.23
C LYS A 284 -4.12 6.01 12.97
N ASP A 285 -3.38 5.99 14.08
CA ASP A 285 -3.04 7.20 14.84
C ASP A 285 -2.18 8.17 14.03
N GLY A 286 -1.31 7.66 13.16
CA GLY A 286 -0.46 8.42 12.25
C GLY A 286 -1.17 8.88 10.97
N ASP A 287 -2.48 8.64 10.85
CA ASP A 287 -3.30 9.07 9.71
C ASP A 287 -2.70 8.63 8.36
N ALA A 288 -2.27 7.35 8.29
CA ALA A 288 -1.54 6.82 7.16
C ALA A 288 -2.41 6.54 5.94
N TRP A 289 -3.67 6.20 6.15
CA TRP A 289 -4.61 5.78 5.11
C TRP A 289 -5.53 6.90 4.66
N ARG A 290 -5.97 6.81 3.42
CA ARG A 290 -6.91 7.77 2.84
C ARG A 290 -8.33 7.49 3.32
N GLU A 291 -9.17 8.52 3.33
CA GLU A 291 -10.62 8.41 3.59
C GLU A 291 -11.36 7.75 2.42
N ASN A 292 -10.88 7.96 1.22
CA ASN A 292 -11.37 7.38 -0.03
C ASN A 292 -10.24 7.29 -1.07
N ILE A 293 -10.53 6.77 -2.24
CA ILE A 293 -9.53 6.52 -3.30
C ILE A 293 -9.05 7.77 -4.04
N THR A 294 -9.60 8.95 -3.78
CA THR A 294 -9.33 10.16 -4.59
C THR A 294 -7.93 10.72 -4.31
N ILE A 295 -7.34 11.31 -5.33
CA ILE A 295 -6.05 12.03 -5.27
C ILE A 295 -6.31 13.42 -5.83
N ASN A 296 -6.00 14.46 -5.09
CA ASN A 296 -6.19 15.83 -5.54
C ASN A 296 -4.92 16.43 -6.18
N GLU A 297 -5.07 17.57 -6.87
CA GLU A 297 -3.96 18.23 -7.57
C GLU A 297 -2.88 18.75 -6.61
N GLN A 298 -3.26 19.15 -5.39
CA GLN A 298 -2.30 19.66 -4.41
C GLN A 298 -1.38 18.55 -3.89
N GLU A 299 -1.92 17.38 -3.59
CA GLU A 299 -1.15 16.21 -3.18
C GLU A 299 -0.21 15.73 -4.30
N PHE A 300 -0.73 15.70 -5.54
CA PHE A 300 0.08 15.33 -6.71
C PHE A 300 1.17 16.38 -7.00
N LYS A 301 0.93 17.64 -6.69
CA LYS A 301 1.97 18.66 -6.75
C LYS A 301 3.00 18.44 -5.64
N HIS A 302 2.57 18.12 -4.43
CA HIS A 302 3.47 17.96 -3.28
C HIS A 302 4.46 16.79 -3.49
N ILE A 303 4.02 15.64 -4.02
CA ILE A 303 4.96 14.56 -4.34
C ILE A 303 6.02 15.03 -5.36
N GLN A 304 5.65 15.86 -6.33
CA GLN A 304 6.58 16.41 -7.29
C GLN A 304 7.51 17.46 -6.65
N ASP A 305 7.04 18.26 -5.70
CA ASP A 305 7.90 19.17 -4.91
C ASP A 305 8.99 18.38 -4.18
N ILE A 306 8.63 17.23 -3.57
CA ILE A 306 9.58 16.33 -2.92
C ILE A 306 10.61 15.79 -3.93
N MET A 307 10.15 15.29 -5.08
CA MET A 307 11.03 14.77 -6.14
C MET A 307 11.99 15.86 -6.68
N ILE A 308 11.52 17.08 -6.90
CA ILE A 308 12.33 18.21 -7.35
C ILE A 308 13.38 18.57 -6.28
N ALA A 309 13.00 18.60 -5.01
CA ALA A 309 13.91 18.89 -3.91
C ALA A 309 15.02 17.84 -3.75
N SER A 310 14.78 16.61 -4.17
CA SER A 310 15.76 15.51 -4.19
C SER A 310 16.52 15.40 -5.52
N ASN A 311 16.32 16.33 -6.47
CA ASN A 311 16.89 16.35 -7.83
C ASN A 311 16.51 15.12 -8.68
N GLU A 312 15.37 14.50 -8.40
CA GLU A 312 14.84 13.36 -9.13
C GLU A 312 13.80 13.76 -10.18
N LEU A 313 13.42 15.05 -10.23
CA LEU A 313 12.48 15.59 -11.20
C LEU A 313 12.92 17.02 -11.60
N ASP A 314 13.04 17.27 -12.91
CA ASP A 314 13.47 18.59 -13.42
C ASP A 314 12.30 19.57 -13.59
N LYS A 315 11.10 19.06 -13.87
CA LYS A 315 9.90 19.88 -14.14
C LYS A 315 8.63 19.12 -13.79
N TYR A 316 7.61 19.87 -13.41
CA TYR A 316 6.29 19.29 -13.10
C TYR A 316 5.65 18.60 -14.31
N VAL A 317 4.93 17.53 -14.02
CA VAL A 317 4.03 16.85 -14.94
C VAL A 317 2.60 17.25 -14.60
N GLU A 318 1.78 17.46 -15.61
CA GLU A 318 0.39 17.84 -15.42
C GLU A 318 -0.42 16.71 -14.77
N TYR A 319 -1.26 17.07 -13.81
CA TYR A 319 -2.14 16.13 -13.08
C TYR A 319 -2.97 15.25 -14.03
N LYS A 320 -3.64 15.88 -15.03
CA LYS A 320 -4.50 15.18 -16.01
C LYS A 320 -3.76 14.13 -16.86
N ASP A 321 -2.43 14.28 -17.02
CA ASP A 321 -1.65 13.36 -17.82
C ASP A 321 -1.41 12.04 -17.08
N LEU A 322 -1.21 12.09 -15.75
CA LEU A 322 -0.86 10.94 -14.94
C LEU A 322 -1.95 10.44 -14.00
N ILE A 323 -2.90 11.29 -13.60
CA ILE A 323 -4.00 10.87 -12.74
C ILE A 323 -5.25 10.62 -13.57
N PHE A 324 -5.81 9.42 -13.45
CA PHE A 324 -7.09 9.06 -14.04
C PHE A 324 -8.18 9.27 -12.99
N SER A 325 -8.83 10.43 -13.05
CA SER A 325 -9.80 10.89 -12.05
C SER A 325 -11.26 10.74 -12.47
N GLU A 326 -11.56 9.98 -13.55
CA GLU A 326 -12.92 9.86 -14.13
C GLU A 326 -13.95 9.41 -13.09
N TYR A 327 -13.56 8.56 -12.15
CA TYR A 327 -14.47 8.02 -11.12
C TYR A 327 -14.38 8.72 -9.77
N PHE A 328 -13.47 9.67 -9.55
CA PHE A 328 -13.29 10.32 -8.25
C PHE A 328 -14.56 11.00 -7.72
N LYS A 329 -15.33 11.62 -8.61
CA LYS A 329 -16.61 12.24 -8.28
C LYS A 329 -17.68 11.29 -7.68
N ASP A 330 -17.47 9.98 -7.82
CA ASP A 330 -18.37 8.98 -7.23
C ASP A 330 -18.05 8.76 -5.74
N TYR A 331 -16.95 9.36 -5.23
CA TYR A 331 -16.40 9.20 -3.86
C TYR A 331 -16.25 10.54 -3.10
N GLU A 332 -16.42 11.68 -3.77
CA GLU A 332 -16.50 13.01 -3.16
C GLU A 332 -17.91 13.24 -2.58
#